data_7c191b8b0dba85f5eb0de81b916680d2
#
_entry.id   7c191b8b0dba85f5eb0de81b916680d2
#
_cell.length_a   1.000
_cell.length_b   1.000
_cell.length_c   1.000
_cell.angle_alpha   90.00
_cell.angle_beta   90.00
_cell.angle_gamma   90.00
#
_symmetry.space_group_name_H-M   'P 1'
#
loop_
_entity.id
_entity.type
_entity.pdbx_description
1 polymer ?
#
loop_
_entity_poly.entity_id
_entity_poly.type
_entity_poly.pdbx_seq_one_letter_code
_entity_poly.pdbx_strand_id
1 'polypeptide(L)'
;QSIGVVTFNINQQSLIEDLLNDMLRKNSSAEVAAAKLSEPIFVKNLENVQGDERDVILFSVGYGRDKYGKVSMTFGPLNRDGGERRLNVAVSRARYQMKVFSSLKAEDIDLNRSNAKGVKYLKSFLEYAERGNIAFLNMDDDYRHKSKDAFIESVAEALRQSGFRVNTNIGSSEYRVDIG
;
A
#
# COMPACT_ATOMS: atom_id res chain seq x y z
N GLN A 1 14.75 9.11 13.15
CA GLN A 1 13.56 8.66 12.40
C GLN A 1 12.78 7.66 13.23
N SER A 2 11.47 7.83 13.27
CA SER A 2 10.58 6.88 13.92
C SER A 2 10.26 5.69 13.00
N ILE A 3 9.99 4.51 13.60
CA ILE A 3 9.81 3.26 12.87
C ILE A 3 8.49 2.61 13.27
N GLY A 4 7.73 2.15 12.29
CA GLY A 4 6.57 1.30 12.47
C GLY A 4 6.66 0.04 11.61
N VAL A 5 6.09 -1.05 12.09
CA VAL A 5 5.92 -2.29 11.33
C VAL A 5 4.44 -2.50 11.07
N VAL A 6 4.09 -2.74 9.82
CA VAL A 6 2.71 -3.05 9.41
C VAL A 6 2.66 -4.44 8.81
N THR A 7 1.72 -5.25 9.30
CA THR A 7 1.50 -6.64 8.88
C THR A 7 0.09 -6.84 8.35
N PHE A 8 -0.20 -8.00 7.76
CA PHE A 8 -1.52 -8.29 7.20
C PHE A 8 -2.51 -8.86 8.23
N ASN A 9 -2.03 -9.55 9.26
CA ASN A 9 -2.89 -10.23 10.21
C ASN A 9 -2.28 -10.25 11.61
N ILE A 10 -3.12 -10.59 12.60
CA ILE A 10 -2.75 -10.61 14.01
C ILE A 10 -1.65 -11.62 14.34
N ASN A 11 -1.65 -12.80 13.70
CA ASN A 11 -0.65 -13.83 14.01
C ASN A 11 0.76 -13.36 13.60
N GLN A 12 0.88 -12.72 12.46
CA GLN A 12 2.15 -12.13 12.00
C GLN A 12 2.56 -10.95 12.89
N GLN A 13 1.60 -10.12 13.31
CA GLN A 13 1.84 -9.04 14.26
C GLN A 13 2.45 -9.58 15.54
N SER A 14 1.78 -10.54 16.22
CA SER A 14 2.25 -11.12 17.47
C SER A 14 3.64 -11.76 17.34
N LEU A 15 3.88 -12.50 16.25
CA LEU A 15 5.19 -13.10 15.99
C LEU A 15 6.30 -12.05 15.90
N ILE A 16 6.06 -10.95 15.18
CA ILE A 16 7.05 -9.88 15.03
C ILE A 16 7.24 -9.13 16.35
N GLU A 17 6.18 -8.90 17.11
CA GLU A 17 6.26 -8.29 18.45
C GLU A 17 7.11 -9.14 19.40
N ASP A 18 6.89 -10.45 19.44
CA ASP A 18 7.66 -11.37 20.26
C ASP A 18 9.14 -11.38 19.87
N LEU A 19 9.44 -11.48 18.57
CA LEU A 19 10.81 -11.45 18.06
C LEU A 19 11.51 -10.12 18.34
N LEU A 20 10.80 -8.99 18.19
CA LEU A 20 11.33 -7.66 18.51
C LEU A 20 11.66 -7.55 20.00
N ASN A 21 10.75 -7.96 20.88
CA ASN A 21 10.95 -7.95 22.32
C ASN A 21 12.13 -8.83 22.73
N ASP A 22 12.24 -10.02 22.16
CA ASP A 22 13.35 -10.92 22.43
C ASP A 22 14.69 -10.35 21.96
N MET A 23 14.71 -9.72 20.79
CA MET A 23 15.91 -9.05 20.25
C MET A 23 16.34 -7.88 21.16
N LEU A 24 15.41 -7.06 21.62
CA LEU A 24 15.72 -5.93 22.50
C LEU A 24 16.26 -6.42 23.84
N ARG A 25 15.65 -7.45 24.46
CA ARG A 25 16.15 -8.05 25.71
C ARG A 25 17.56 -8.63 25.61
N LYS A 26 17.92 -9.19 24.45
CA LYS A 26 19.24 -9.80 24.20
C LYS A 26 20.30 -8.79 23.78
N ASN A 27 19.90 -7.57 23.43
CA ASN A 27 20.79 -6.53 22.93
C ASN A 27 20.54 -5.20 23.62
N SER A 28 21.28 -4.95 24.69
CA SER A 28 21.13 -3.73 25.51
C SER A 28 21.38 -2.45 24.72
N SER A 29 22.25 -2.45 23.72
CA SER A 29 22.46 -1.27 22.87
C SER A 29 21.25 -0.96 22.00
N ALA A 30 20.57 -1.97 21.48
CA ALA A 30 19.34 -1.82 20.72
C ALA A 30 18.18 -1.37 21.62
N GLU A 31 18.08 -1.91 22.83
CA GLU A 31 17.09 -1.50 23.84
C GLU A 31 17.24 -0.03 24.20
N VAL A 32 18.45 0.42 24.51
CA VAL A 32 18.74 1.83 24.80
C VAL A 32 18.46 2.73 23.60
N ALA A 33 18.78 2.29 22.39
CA ALA A 33 18.47 3.04 21.18
C ALA A 33 16.96 3.16 20.95
N ALA A 34 16.21 2.09 21.14
CA ALA A 34 14.75 2.09 21.02
C ALA A 34 14.08 2.99 22.07
N ALA A 35 14.58 2.97 23.33
CA ALA A 35 14.07 3.82 24.40
C ALA A 35 14.31 5.32 24.18
N LYS A 36 15.28 5.69 23.34
CA LYS A 36 15.58 7.09 23.00
C LYS A 36 14.74 7.63 21.85
N LEU A 37 13.95 6.81 21.18
CA LEU A 37 13.07 7.27 20.11
C LEU A 37 11.98 8.19 20.68
N SER A 38 11.73 9.31 20.04
CA SER A 38 10.63 10.23 20.40
C SER A 38 9.24 9.58 20.24
N GLU A 39 9.13 8.67 19.29
CA GLU A 39 7.94 7.86 19.03
C GLU A 39 8.31 6.38 19.16
N PRO A 40 7.66 5.62 20.06
CA PRO A 40 7.95 4.20 20.23
C PRO A 40 7.74 3.41 18.93
N ILE A 41 8.54 2.36 18.74
CA ILE A 41 8.32 1.40 17.66
C ILE A 41 6.96 0.75 17.88
N PHE A 42 6.14 0.69 16.84
CA PHE A 42 4.91 -0.10 16.87
C PHE A 42 4.97 -1.28 15.90
N VAL A 43 4.23 -2.34 16.22
CA VAL A 43 3.88 -3.41 15.28
C VAL A 43 2.37 -3.48 15.24
N LYS A 44 1.77 -3.28 14.07
CA LYS A 44 0.32 -3.25 13.87
C LYS A 44 -0.08 -4.01 12.62
N ASN A 45 -1.34 -4.42 12.55
CA ASN A 45 -1.88 -5.05 11.35
C ASN A 45 -2.82 -4.11 10.57
N LEU A 46 -3.32 -4.56 9.41
CA LEU A 46 -4.21 -3.77 8.55
C LEU A 46 -5.50 -3.30 9.25
N GLU A 47 -5.93 -3.94 10.31
CA GLU A 47 -7.20 -3.61 10.99
C GLU A 47 -7.01 -2.58 12.10
N ASN A 48 -5.79 -2.43 12.64
CA ASN A 48 -5.53 -1.56 13.79
C ASN A 48 -4.46 -0.47 13.55
N VAL A 49 -3.93 -0.34 12.34
CA VAL A 49 -2.92 0.70 12.00
C VAL A 49 -3.52 2.07 11.69
N GLN A 50 -4.85 2.18 11.65
CA GLN A 50 -5.52 3.45 11.36
C GLN A 50 -5.23 4.48 12.45
N GLY A 51 -4.85 5.69 12.03
CA GLY A 51 -4.52 6.80 12.93
C GLY A 51 -3.04 6.88 13.36
N ASP A 52 -2.26 5.84 13.10
CA ASP A 52 -0.82 5.83 13.38
C ASP A 52 0.00 6.14 12.14
N GLU A 53 1.15 6.74 12.33
CA GLU A 53 2.11 7.02 11.27
C GLU A 53 3.53 7.03 11.85
N ARG A 54 4.53 6.76 11.02
CA ARG A 54 5.95 6.88 11.36
C ARG A 54 6.75 7.38 10.17
N ASP A 55 7.95 7.84 10.44
CA ASP A 55 8.89 8.28 9.39
C ASP A 55 9.18 7.16 8.41
N VAL A 56 9.41 5.97 8.93
CA VAL A 56 9.69 4.76 8.15
C VAL A 56 8.70 3.66 8.53
N ILE A 57 8.04 3.09 7.53
CA ILE A 57 7.20 1.91 7.70
C ILE A 57 7.87 0.69 7.06
N LEU A 58 8.02 -0.37 7.87
CA LEU A 58 8.40 -1.71 7.40
C LEU A 58 7.10 -2.49 7.14
N PHE A 59 6.76 -2.65 5.87
CA PHE A 59 5.52 -3.30 5.45
C PHE A 59 5.77 -4.78 5.17
N SER A 60 5.30 -5.64 6.06
CA SER A 60 5.56 -7.08 5.99
C SER A 60 4.37 -7.84 5.40
N VAL A 61 4.53 -8.32 4.17
CA VAL A 61 3.54 -9.13 3.45
C VAL A 61 3.81 -10.61 3.79
N GLY A 62 3.13 -11.12 4.80
CA GLY A 62 3.37 -12.47 5.36
C GLY A 62 2.70 -13.60 4.56
N TYR A 63 2.45 -13.41 3.27
CA TYR A 63 1.93 -14.41 2.36
C TYR A 63 3.01 -14.89 1.42
N GLY A 64 2.94 -16.17 1.04
CA GLY A 64 3.91 -16.78 0.14
C GLY A 64 3.40 -18.09 -0.44
N ARG A 65 4.30 -18.80 -1.09
CA ARG A 65 4.03 -20.14 -1.60
C ARG A 65 4.02 -21.16 -0.47
N ASP A 66 3.09 -22.10 -0.53
CA ASP A 66 3.08 -23.26 0.37
C ASP A 66 4.21 -24.25 0.03
N LYS A 67 4.29 -25.34 0.80
CA LYS A 67 5.29 -26.41 0.57
C LYS A 67 5.17 -27.11 -0.78
N TYR A 68 4.08 -26.90 -1.50
CA TYR A 68 3.85 -27.44 -2.85
C TYR A 68 4.03 -26.37 -3.93
N GLY A 69 4.53 -25.18 -3.57
CA GLY A 69 4.73 -24.06 -4.49
C GLY A 69 3.47 -23.29 -4.88
N LYS A 70 2.32 -23.58 -4.25
CA LYS A 70 1.05 -22.92 -4.56
C LYS A 70 0.86 -21.66 -3.71
N VAL A 71 0.30 -20.61 -4.33
CA VAL A 71 -0.13 -19.40 -3.65
C VAL A 71 -1.63 -19.47 -3.38
N SER A 72 -2.01 -19.27 -2.12
CA SER A 72 -3.41 -19.07 -1.74
C SER A 72 -3.86 -17.68 -2.16
N MET A 73 -5.06 -17.56 -2.74
CA MET A 73 -5.68 -16.26 -3.03
C MET A 73 -6.48 -15.72 -1.84
N THR A 74 -6.24 -16.23 -0.63
CA THR A 74 -6.86 -15.77 0.61
C THR A 74 -5.88 -14.89 1.36
N PHE A 75 -6.08 -13.58 1.27
CA PHE A 75 -5.25 -12.54 1.89
C PHE A 75 -5.96 -11.88 3.08
N GLY A 76 -6.71 -12.68 3.85
CA GLY A 76 -7.37 -12.24 5.07
C GLY A 76 -8.30 -11.04 4.88
N PRO A 77 -8.03 -9.90 5.53
CA PRO A 77 -8.88 -8.72 5.44
C PRO A 77 -9.07 -8.17 4.03
N LEU A 78 -8.12 -8.42 3.11
CA LEU A 78 -8.20 -7.91 1.74
C LEU A 78 -9.24 -8.61 0.86
N ASN A 79 -9.66 -9.83 1.24
CA ASN A 79 -10.72 -10.53 0.52
C ASN A 79 -12.12 -10.09 0.94
N ARG A 80 -12.25 -9.31 2.02
CA ARG A 80 -13.53 -8.80 2.53
C ARG A 80 -13.87 -7.45 1.92
N ASP A 81 -15.13 -7.05 2.00
CA ASP A 81 -15.57 -5.71 1.62
C ASP A 81 -14.78 -4.64 2.39
N GLY A 82 -14.36 -3.60 1.69
CA GLY A 82 -13.50 -2.56 2.24
C GLY A 82 -12.04 -2.98 2.43
N GLY A 83 -11.63 -4.15 1.91
CA GLY A 83 -10.23 -4.60 1.95
C GLY A 83 -9.28 -3.64 1.26
N GLU A 84 -9.71 -3.06 0.15
CA GLU A 84 -8.97 -2.02 -0.57
C GLU A 84 -8.73 -0.77 0.28
N ARG A 85 -9.69 -0.38 1.10
CA ARG A 85 -9.57 0.78 2.00
C ARG A 85 -8.57 0.51 3.10
N ARG A 86 -8.57 -0.70 3.68
CA ARG A 86 -7.59 -1.11 4.70
C ARG A 86 -6.17 -1.07 4.14
N LEU A 87 -5.98 -1.59 2.92
CA LEU A 87 -4.68 -1.52 2.26
C LEU A 87 -4.26 -0.07 2.02
N ASN A 88 -5.17 0.78 1.51
CA ASN A 88 -4.89 2.19 1.27
C ASN A 88 -4.48 2.93 2.55
N VAL A 89 -5.18 2.68 3.65
CA VAL A 89 -4.81 3.22 4.97
C VAL A 89 -3.39 2.78 5.33
N ALA A 90 -3.07 1.50 5.20
CA ALA A 90 -1.77 0.96 5.58
C ALA A 90 -0.61 1.50 4.74
N VAL A 91 -0.78 1.59 3.41
CA VAL A 91 0.29 2.09 2.51
C VAL A 91 0.52 3.59 2.64
N SER A 92 -0.40 4.34 3.24
CA SER A 92 -0.25 5.77 3.49
C SER A 92 0.31 6.11 4.88
N ARG A 93 0.79 5.13 5.65
CA ARG A 93 1.28 5.36 7.03
C ARG A 93 2.73 5.81 7.13
N ALA A 94 3.49 5.78 6.05
CA ALA A 94 4.87 6.26 6.02
C ALA A 94 4.91 7.76 5.72
N ARG A 95 5.58 8.55 6.58
CA ARG A 95 5.81 9.98 6.32
C ARG A 95 6.86 10.20 5.23
N TYR A 96 7.92 9.36 5.23
CA TYR A 96 9.04 9.54 4.30
C TYR A 96 9.37 8.30 3.50
N GLN A 97 9.33 7.11 4.11
CA GLN A 97 9.78 5.90 3.44
C GLN A 97 8.98 4.67 3.85
N MET A 98 8.60 3.87 2.86
CA MET A 98 8.09 2.51 3.08
C MET A 98 9.09 1.49 2.52
N LYS A 99 9.40 0.46 3.32
CA LYS A 99 10.17 -0.71 2.90
C LYS A 99 9.27 -1.92 2.90
N VAL A 100 9.08 -2.53 1.73
CA VAL A 100 8.20 -3.69 1.56
C VAL A 100 9.01 -4.97 1.63
N PHE A 101 8.58 -5.88 2.49
CA PHE A 101 9.15 -7.22 2.65
C PHE A 101 8.10 -8.24 2.20
N SER A 102 8.35 -8.92 1.10
CA SER A 102 7.45 -9.90 0.51
C SER A 102 8.22 -11.03 -0.15
N SER A 103 7.80 -12.28 0.09
CA SER A 103 8.18 -13.43 -0.73
C SER A 103 7.21 -13.66 -1.89
N LEU A 104 6.06 -12.95 -1.88
CA LEU A 104 5.05 -12.96 -2.91
C LEU A 104 5.35 -11.84 -3.91
N LYS A 105 5.32 -12.16 -5.19
CA LYS A 105 5.40 -11.19 -6.28
C LYS A 105 4.03 -10.85 -6.84
N ALA A 106 3.91 -9.72 -7.53
CA ALA A 106 2.67 -9.34 -8.20
C ALA A 106 2.17 -10.40 -9.20
N GLU A 107 3.09 -11.04 -9.92
CA GLU A 107 2.78 -12.12 -10.89
C GLU A 107 2.20 -13.37 -10.25
N ASP A 108 2.47 -13.63 -8.97
CA ASP A 108 1.93 -14.76 -8.22
C ASP A 108 0.43 -14.61 -7.91
N ILE A 109 -0.11 -13.39 -8.01
CA ILE A 109 -1.52 -13.09 -7.73
C ILE A 109 -2.34 -13.25 -9.01
N ASP A 110 -3.12 -14.34 -9.06
CA ASP A 110 -4.05 -14.64 -10.14
C ASP A 110 -5.42 -14.03 -9.87
N LEU A 111 -5.75 -12.95 -10.57
CA LEU A 111 -7.03 -12.25 -10.42
C LEU A 111 -8.23 -13.02 -10.97
N ASN A 112 -8.03 -14.07 -11.78
CA ASN A 112 -9.11 -14.96 -12.19
C ASN A 112 -9.63 -15.83 -11.03
N ARG A 113 -8.84 -15.95 -9.96
CA ARG A 113 -9.17 -16.73 -8.76
C ARG A 113 -9.71 -15.86 -7.60
N SER A 114 -9.79 -14.54 -7.77
CA SER A 114 -10.31 -13.64 -6.74
C SER A 114 -10.89 -12.37 -7.34
N ASN A 115 -12.16 -12.09 -7.04
CA ASN A 115 -12.85 -10.87 -7.47
C ASN A 115 -12.74 -9.74 -6.44
N ALA A 116 -12.02 -9.95 -5.33
CA ALA A 116 -11.91 -8.96 -4.26
C ALA A 116 -11.06 -7.75 -4.70
N LYS A 117 -11.59 -6.56 -4.56
CA LYS A 117 -10.89 -5.30 -4.89
C LYS A 117 -9.57 -5.17 -4.12
N GLY A 118 -9.55 -5.55 -2.83
CA GLY A 118 -8.35 -5.51 -2.01
C GLY A 118 -7.21 -6.39 -2.54
N VAL A 119 -7.55 -7.54 -3.16
CA VAL A 119 -6.56 -8.43 -3.80
C VAL A 119 -6.01 -7.80 -5.09
N LYS A 120 -6.86 -7.17 -5.88
CA LYS A 120 -6.44 -6.42 -7.07
C LYS A 120 -5.46 -5.29 -6.68
N TYR A 121 -5.79 -4.55 -5.64
CA TYR A 121 -4.94 -3.44 -5.16
C TYR A 121 -3.62 -3.94 -4.55
N LEU A 122 -3.63 -5.09 -3.87
CA LEU A 122 -2.39 -5.72 -3.40
C LEU A 122 -1.46 -6.05 -4.56
N LYS A 123 -1.99 -6.63 -5.64
CA LYS A 123 -1.21 -6.93 -6.86
C LYS A 123 -0.57 -5.66 -7.41
N SER A 124 -1.35 -4.61 -7.61
CA SER A 124 -0.85 -3.31 -8.11
C SER A 124 0.18 -2.68 -7.18
N PHE A 125 -0.03 -2.78 -5.86
CA PHE A 125 0.92 -2.28 -4.86
C PHE A 125 2.25 -3.03 -4.91
N LEU A 126 2.24 -4.36 -5.00
CA LEU A 126 3.47 -5.15 -5.12
C LEU A 126 4.20 -4.86 -6.43
N GLU A 127 3.48 -4.68 -7.53
CA GLU A 127 4.08 -4.30 -8.81
C GLU A 127 4.75 -2.92 -8.72
N TYR A 128 4.09 -1.96 -8.08
CA TYR A 128 4.67 -0.65 -7.83
C TYR A 128 5.89 -0.72 -6.90
N ALA A 129 5.83 -1.51 -5.84
CA ALA A 129 6.93 -1.67 -4.91
C ALA A 129 8.18 -2.27 -5.57
N GLU A 130 7.99 -3.16 -6.57
CA GLU A 130 9.09 -3.79 -7.32
C GLU A 130 9.63 -2.90 -8.45
N ARG A 131 8.76 -2.22 -9.20
CA ARG A 131 9.10 -1.54 -10.46
C ARG A 131 9.05 -0.02 -10.39
N GLY A 132 8.56 0.55 -9.29
CA GLY A 132 8.37 1.98 -9.15
C GLY A 132 7.34 2.53 -10.15
N ASN A 133 7.54 3.77 -10.59
CA ASN A 133 6.61 4.46 -11.50
C ASN A 133 6.41 3.77 -12.86
N ILE A 134 7.32 2.87 -13.27
CA ILE A 134 7.19 2.09 -14.51
C ILE A 134 5.94 1.18 -14.46
N ALA A 135 5.53 0.73 -13.27
CA ALA A 135 4.32 -0.05 -13.10
C ALA A 135 3.05 0.70 -13.58
N PHE A 136 3.03 2.01 -13.47
CA PHE A 136 1.89 2.83 -13.90
C PHE A 136 1.86 3.11 -15.42
N LEU A 137 3.00 3.04 -16.10
CA LEU A 137 3.05 3.29 -17.55
C LEU A 137 2.24 2.23 -18.32
N ASN A 138 2.16 1.02 -17.79
CA ASN A 138 1.38 -0.07 -18.41
C ASN A 138 -0.10 -0.07 -17.98
N MET A 139 -0.47 0.65 -16.91
CA MET A 139 -1.86 0.77 -16.45
C MET A 139 -2.65 1.86 -17.18
N ASP A 140 -1.97 2.81 -17.79
CA ASP A 140 -2.61 4.01 -18.36
C ASP A 140 -3.45 3.71 -19.62
N ASP A 141 -3.20 2.61 -20.35
CA ASP A 141 -3.94 2.32 -21.58
C ASP A 141 -5.38 1.84 -21.34
N ASP A 142 -5.64 1.11 -20.26
CA ASP A 142 -7.00 0.65 -19.93
C ASP A 142 -7.87 1.76 -19.31
N TYR A 143 -7.24 2.77 -18.68
CA TYR A 143 -7.94 3.88 -18.03
C TYR A 143 -8.11 5.12 -18.94
N ARG A 144 -7.26 5.29 -19.96
CA ARG A 144 -7.36 6.39 -20.93
C ARG A 144 -8.60 6.28 -21.82
N HIS A 145 -9.18 5.09 -21.95
CA HIS A 145 -10.37 4.86 -22.80
C HIS A 145 -11.72 4.96 -22.07
N LYS A 146 -11.74 5.09 -20.73
CA LYS A 146 -13.00 5.30 -20.00
C LYS A 146 -13.22 6.79 -19.73
N SER A 147 -14.06 7.36 -20.57
CA SER A 147 -14.68 8.68 -20.51
C SER A 147 -13.76 9.88 -20.73
N LYS A 148 -13.62 10.28 -21.99
CA LYS A 148 -13.66 11.71 -22.28
C LYS A 148 -15.08 12.16 -21.86
N ASP A 149 -15.23 12.62 -20.66
CA ASP A 149 -16.47 13.27 -20.25
C ASP A 149 -16.53 14.57 -21.05
N ALA A 150 -17.44 14.63 -22.01
CA ALA A 150 -17.60 15.77 -22.91
C ALA A 150 -17.86 17.07 -22.13
N PHE A 151 -18.44 16.96 -20.94
CA PHE A 151 -18.66 18.08 -20.03
C PHE A 151 -17.32 18.59 -19.47
N ILE A 152 -16.49 17.71 -18.92
CA ILE A 152 -15.16 18.06 -18.38
C ILE A 152 -14.31 18.75 -19.45
N GLU A 153 -14.27 18.20 -20.66
CA GLU A 153 -13.49 18.78 -21.73
C GLU A 153 -14.05 20.14 -22.21
N SER A 154 -15.37 20.32 -22.23
CA SER A 154 -15.96 21.62 -22.56
C SER A 154 -15.67 22.70 -21.52
N VAL A 155 -15.66 22.34 -20.22
CA VAL A 155 -15.30 23.25 -19.15
C VAL A 155 -13.80 23.58 -19.20
N ALA A 156 -12.94 22.57 -19.41
CA ALA A 156 -11.51 22.76 -19.54
C ALA A 156 -11.15 23.69 -20.70
N GLU A 157 -11.84 23.55 -21.84
CA GLU A 157 -11.64 24.40 -23.01
C GLU A 157 -12.08 25.83 -22.75
N ALA A 158 -13.24 26.06 -22.11
CA ALA A 158 -13.69 27.39 -21.72
C ALA A 158 -12.69 28.10 -20.78
N LEU A 159 -12.10 27.37 -19.83
CA LEU A 159 -11.06 27.89 -18.95
C LEU A 159 -9.76 28.23 -19.70
N ARG A 160 -9.33 27.37 -20.65
CA ARG A 160 -8.16 27.65 -21.48
C ARG A 160 -8.35 28.91 -22.34
N GLN A 161 -9.54 29.08 -22.90
CA GLN A 161 -9.91 30.29 -23.66
C GLN A 161 -9.92 31.55 -22.79
N SER A 162 -10.17 31.38 -21.49
CA SER A 162 -10.08 32.48 -20.49
C SER A 162 -8.64 32.70 -20.00
N GLY A 163 -7.63 32.03 -20.57
CA GLY A 163 -6.22 32.27 -20.27
C GLY A 163 -5.65 31.43 -19.11
N PHE A 164 -6.41 30.46 -18.58
CA PHE A 164 -5.92 29.56 -17.53
C PHE A 164 -5.14 28.39 -18.13
N ARG A 165 -4.10 27.92 -17.40
CA ARG A 165 -3.48 26.63 -17.68
C ARG A 165 -4.33 25.55 -17.04
N VAL A 166 -4.90 24.67 -17.83
CA VAL A 166 -5.82 23.65 -17.36
C VAL A 166 -5.34 22.27 -17.80
N ASN A 167 -5.15 21.40 -16.83
CA ASN A 167 -4.94 19.98 -17.05
C ASN A 167 -6.21 19.22 -16.62
N THR A 168 -6.57 18.20 -17.39
CA THR A 168 -7.70 17.32 -17.08
C THR A 168 -7.23 15.97 -16.60
N ASN A 169 -8.04 15.29 -15.77
CA ASN A 169 -7.75 13.95 -15.25
C ASN A 169 -6.42 13.85 -14.48
N ILE A 170 -6.15 14.82 -13.60
CA ILE A 170 -4.94 14.84 -12.77
C ILE A 170 -5.11 13.90 -11.59
N GLY A 171 -4.14 13.03 -11.36
CA GLY A 171 -4.10 12.10 -10.23
C GLY A 171 -3.81 10.68 -10.66
N SER A 172 -3.64 9.80 -9.66
CA SER A 172 -3.42 8.38 -9.85
C SER A 172 -4.52 7.58 -9.16
N SER A 173 -4.90 6.42 -9.71
CA SER A 173 -5.93 5.54 -9.17
C SER A 173 -7.36 6.10 -9.25
N GLU A 174 -8.20 5.76 -8.27
CA GLU A 174 -9.61 6.16 -8.20
C GLU A 174 -9.81 7.62 -7.75
N TYR A 175 -8.74 8.30 -7.32
CA TYR A 175 -8.79 9.71 -6.93
C TYR A 175 -8.17 10.57 -8.03
N ARG A 176 -9.02 11.09 -8.90
CA ARG A 176 -8.62 12.04 -9.93
C ARG A 176 -9.34 13.36 -9.69
N VAL A 177 -8.62 14.43 -9.92
CA VAL A 177 -9.22 15.76 -10.06
C VAL A 177 -9.53 15.92 -11.53
N ASP A 178 -10.80 16.13 -11.85
CA ASP A 178 -11.24 16.20 -13.24
C ASP A 178 -10.64 17.39 -13.97
N ILE A 179 -10.44 18.51 -13.26
CA ILE A 179 -9.82 19.74 -13.76
C ILE A 179 -8.94 20.33 -12.65
N GLY A 180 -7.69 20.67 -12.98
CA GLY A 180 -6.76 21.34 -12.09
C GLY A 180 -5.73 22.19 -12.83
#